data_63be74c002569206f345e62e14f89a9a
#
_entry.id   63be74c002569206f345e62e14f89a9a
#
_cell.length_a   1.000
_cell.length_b   1.000
_cell.length_c   1.000
_cell.angle_alpha   90.00
_cell.angle_beta   90.00
_cell.angle_gamma   90.00
#
_symmetry.space_group_name_H-M   'P 1'
#
loop_
_entity.id
_entity.type
_entity.pdbx_description
1 polymer ?
#
loop_
_entity_poly.entity_id
_entity_poly.type
_entity_poly.pdbx_seq_one_letter_code
_entity_poly.pdbx_strand_id
1 'polypeptide(L)'
;MAEKTDMNKSISKVLVSEEQLRARVAEMGAQLSEDYEGKNVILVCILKGAVHFFSDLSRHMTCHMEMDFMSISSYGNGRKTSGIVRIAKDMDADITGRHVLIVEDIMDSGLTLNYLTTILRERKPASLKIACLLDKPSRRECDITPDYCGFVIPNEFVLGYGLDYDGYYRNLPYVGLSLIHI
;
A
#
# COMPACT_ATOMS: atom_id res chain seq x y z
N MET A 1 -21.66 -27.51 16.22
CA MET A 1 -20.99 -27.06 14.99
C MET A 1 -20.82 -25.55 15.09
N ALA A 2 -19.61 -25.02 15.02
CA ALA A 2 -19.41 -23.56 15.01
C ALA A 2 -20.04 -23.00 13.73
N GLU A 3 -20.82 -21.92 13.89
CA GLU A 3 -21.42 -21.22 12.77
C GLU A 3 -20.29 -20.69 11.87
N LYS A 4 -20.32 -20.98 10.58
CA LYS A 4 -19.33 -20.46 9.63
C LYS A 4 -19.45 -18.94 9.60
N THR A 5 -18.40 -18.24 10.00
CA THR A 5 -18.33 -16.77 9.92
C THR A 5 -18.34 -16.36 8.44
N ASP A 6 -19.38 -15.69 8.00
CA ASP A 6 -19.45 -15.10 6.66
C ASP A 6 -18.94 -13.65 6.74
N MET A 7 -17.69 -13.43 6.33
CA MET A 7 -17.04 -12.11 6.34
C MET A 7 -17.75 -11.10 5.42
N ASN A 8 -18.49 -11.59 4.40
CA ASN A 8 -19.20 -10.69 3.49
C ASN A 8 -20.36 -9.94 4.19
N LYS A 9 -20.87 -10.48 5.32
CA LYS A 9 -21.91 -9.79 6.12
C LYS A 9 -21.44 -8.45 6.72
N SER A 10 -20.14 -8.23 6.80
CA SER A 10 -19.54 -6.98 7.28
C SER A 10 -19.28 -5.95 6.15
N ILE A 11 -19.62 -6.30 4.93
CA ILE A 11 -19.40 -5.47 3.74
C ILE A 11 -20.75 -4.93 3.24
N SER A 12 -20.90 -3.60 3.17
CA SER A 12 -22.09 -2.96 2.66
C SER A 12 -22.16 -2.94 1.14
N LYS A 13 -20.99 -2.74 0.52
CA LYS A 13 -20.86 -2.63 -0.93
C LYS A 13 -19.44 -2.97 -1.35
N VAL A 14 -19.27 -3.68 -2.46
CA VAL A 14 -17.99 -3.81 -3.14
C VAL A 14 -17.65 -2.48 -3.82
N LEU A 15 -16.56 -1.85 -3.43
CA LEU A 15 -16.09 -0.58 -3.99
C LEU A 15 -15.22 -0.80 -5.22
N VAL A 16 -14.31 -1.78 -5.15
CA VAL A 16 -13.46 -2.20 -6.26
C VAL A 16 -13.51 -3.74 -6.34
N SER A 17 -13.98 -4.28 -7.44
CA SER A 17 -14.10 -5.73 -7.62
C SER A 17 -12.75 -6.40 -7.85
N GLU A 18 -12.69 -7.72 -7.70
CA GLU A 18 -11.48 -8.52 -7.98
C GLU A 18 -11.01 -8.33 -9.42
N GLU A 19 -11.94 -8.28 -10.39
CA GLU A 19 -11.62 -8.08 -11.81
C GLU A 19 -11.02 -6.69 -12.06
N GLN A 20 -11.58 -5.65 -11.41
CA GLN A 20 -11.06 -4.29 -11.51
C GLN A 20 -9.66 -4.18 -10.90
N LEU A 21 -9.44 -4.80 -9.73
CA LEU A 21 -8.11 -4.87 -9.09
C LEU A 21 -7.11 -5.54 -10.03
N ARG A 22 -7.45 -6.72 -10.56
CA ARG A 22 -6.57 -7.49 -11.45
C ARG A 22 -6.19 -6.69 -12.70
N ALA A 23 -7.18 -6.07 -13.35
CA ALA A 23 -6.94 -5.26 -14.54
C ALA A 23 -6.02 -4.07 -14.24
N ARG A 24 -6.33 -3.30 -13.18
CA ARG A 24 -5.55 -2.11 -12.84
C ARG A 24 -4.13 -2.44 -12.39
N VAL A 25 -3.95 -3.49 -11.61
CA VAL A 25 -2.62 -3.93 -11.16
C VAL A 25 -1.77 -4.38 -12.36
N ALA A 26 -2.37 -5.05 -13.35
CA ALA A 26 -1.67 -5.43 -14.58
C ALA A 26 -1.23 -4.19 -15.41
N GLU A 27 -2.11 -3.18 -15.54
CA GLU A 27 -1.76 -1.91 -16.19
C GLU A 27 -0.60 -1.19 -15.46
N MET A 28 -0.66 -1.12 -14.12
CA MET A 28 0.40 -0.51 -13.31
C MET A 28 1.72 -1.27 -13.46
N GLY A 29 1.67 -2.61 -13.47
CA GLY A 29 2.85 -3.45 -13.68
C GLY A 29 3.51 -3.23 -15.04
N ALA A 30 2.72 -3.09 -16.10
CA ALA A 30 3.21 -2.77 -17.43
C ALA A 30 3.88 -1.39 -17.48
N GLN A 31 3.21 -0.35 -16.93
CA GLN A 31 3.77 1.00 -16.83
C GLN A 31 5.10 1.02 -16.05
N LEU A 32 5.14 0.36 -14.90
CA LEU A 32 6.35 0.28 -14.07
C LEU A 32 7.48 -0.48 -14.76
N SER A 33 7.16 -1.50 -15.56
CA SER A 33 8.15 -2.23 -16.36
C SER A 33 8.86 -1.31 -17.36
N GLU A 34 8.10 -0.45 -18.07
CA GLU A 34 8.64 0.54 -19.00
C GLU A 34 9.47 1.61 -18.25
N ASP A 35 8.94 2.16 -17.15
CA ASP A 35 9.58 3.24 -16.39
C ASP A 35 10.88 2.80 -15.72
N TYR A 36 11.01 1.51 -15.35
CA TYR A 36 12.15 0.96 -14.64
C TYR A 36 13.03 0.02 -15.50
N GLU A 37 12.79 -0.05 -16.80
CA GLU A 37 13.63 -0.84 -17.70
C GLU A 37 15.11 -0.42 -17.57
N GLY A 38 15.99 -1.40 -17.32
CA GLY A 38 17.43 -1.19 -17.13
C GLY A 38 17.85 -0.52 -15.81
N LYS A 39 16.92 -0.23 -14.88
CA LYS A 39 17.22 0.52 -13.63
C LYS A 39 17.45 -0.34 -12.39
N ASN A 40 17.20 -1.65 -12.43
CA ASN A 40 17.32 -2.54 -11.26
C ASN A 40 16.65 -1.96 -10.01
N VAL A 41 15.36 -1.68 -10.09
CA VAL A 41 14.58 -1.07 -9.01
C VAL A 41 14.44 -1.99 -7.79
N ILE A 42 14.47 -1.41 -6.60
CA ILE A 42 14.09 -2.09 -5.36
C ILE A 42 12.62 -1.76 -5.07
N LEU A 43 11.75 -2.77 -5.10
CA LEU A 43 10.38 -2.66 -4.63
C LEU A 43 10.32 -2.91 -3.14
N VAL A 44 9.76 -1.98 -2.39
CA VAL A 44 9.65 -2.05 -0.93
C VAL A 44 8.19 -2.16 -0.53
N CYS A 45 7.78 -3.34 -0.08
CA CYS A 45 6.45 -3.61 0.44
C CYS A 45 6.29 -3.04 1.85
N ILE A 46 5.28 -2.22 2.10
CA ILE A 46 4.94 -1.79 3.46
C ILE A 46 3.97 -2.80 4.07
N LEU A 47 4.48 -3.55 5.03
CA LEU A 47 3.72 -4.60 5.71
C LEU A 47 2.76 -3.97 6.75
N LYS A 48 1.58 -4.57 6.97
CA LYS A 48 1.08 -5.83 6.39
C LYS A 48 0.14 -5.61 5.19
N GLY A 49 -0.50 -4.43 5.08
CA GLY A 49 -1.60 -4.15 4.20
C GLY A 49 -1.25 -4.30 2.72
N ALA A 50 -0.08 -3.83 2.32
CA ALA A 50 0.35 -3.85 0.92
C ALA A 50 0.69 -5.24 0.36
N VAL A 51 0.69 -6.31 1.17
CA VAL A 51 1.24 -7.62 0.77
C VAL A 51 0.57 -8.20 -0.48
N HIS A 52 -0.76 -8.10 -0.60
CA HIS A 52 -1.48 -8.64 -1.78
C HIS A 52 -1.19 -7.81 -3.02
N PHE A 53 -1.32 -6.48 -2.90
CA PHE A 53 -1.00 -5.57 -4.00
C PHE A 53 0.45 -5.72 -4.47
N PHE A 54 1.40 -5.78 -3.54
CA PHE A 54 2.82 -5.98 -3.84
C PHE A 54 3.09 -7.29 -4.58
N SER A 55 2.50 -8.39 -4.10
CA SER A 55 2.65 -9.70 -4.74
C SER A 55 2.11 -9.70 -6.17
N ASP A 56 0.91 -9.17 -6.36
CA ASP A 56 0.29 -9.16 -7.68
C ASP A 56 1.01 -8.19 -8.62
N LEU A 57 1.35 -6.98 -8.15
CA LEU A 57 2.09 -5.97 -8.92
C LEU A 57 3.44 -6.50 -9.41
N SER A 58 4.23 -7.09 -8.50
CA SER A 58 5.56 -7.62 -8.83
C SER A 58 5.51 -8.72 -9.91
N ARG A 59 4.45 -9.53 -9.93
CA ARG A 59 4.25 -10.58 -10.94
C ARG A 59 3.85 -10.05 -12.32
N HIS A 60 3.36 -8.82 -12.39
CA HIS A 60 3.05 -8.12 -13.65
C HIS A 60 4.19 -7.25 -14.16
N MET A 61 5.26 -7.08 -13.37
CA MET A 61 6.46 -6.39 -13.81
C MET A 61 7.42 -7.34 -14.53
N THR A 62 7.95 -6.91 -15.68
CA THR A 62 8.87 -7.70 -16.52
C THR A 62 10.31 -7.19 -16.48
N CYS A 63 10.57 -6.02 -15.87
CA CYS A 63 11.91 -5.49 -15.67
C CYS A 63 12.63 -6.18 -14.51
N HIS A 64 13.96 -6.10 -14.48
CA HIS A 64 14.74 -6.58 -13.33
C HIS A 64 14.44 -5.75 -12.09
N MET A 65 14.09 -6.41 -11.00
CA MET A 65 13.80 -5.80 -9.70
C MET A 65 14.28 -6.66 -8.54
N GLU A 66 14.55 -6.03 -7.42
CA GLU A 66 14.70 -6.67 -6.10
C GLU A 66 13.44 -6.43 -5.27
N MET A 67 13.14 -7.34 -4.36
CA MET A 67 12.00 -7.25 -3.45
C MET A 67 12.49 -7.12 -2.03
N ASP A 68 11.98 -6.12 -1.29
CA ASP A 68 12.27 -5.93 0.12
C ASP A 68 11.01 -5.54 0.89
N PHE A 69 11.07 -5.58 2.21
CA PHE A 69 9.92 -5.40 3.07
C PHE A 69 10.25 -4.48 4.24
N MET A 70 9.35 -3.56 4.52
CA MET A 70 9.39 -2.74 5.72
C MET A 70 8.13 -2.92 6.54
N SER A 71 8.25 -2.79 7.85
CA SER A 71 7.10 -2.73 8.75
C SER A 71 7.16 -1.46 9.57
N ILE A 72 6.09 -0.71 9.53
CA ILE A 72 5.96 0.56 10.23
C ILE A 72 4.80 0.43 11.21
N SER A 73 4.98 0.94 12.42
CA SER A 73 3.91 1.08 13.41
C SER A 73 3.74 2.53 13.79
N SER A 74 2.50 3.04 13.76
CA SER A 74 2.18 4.33 14.34
C SER A 74 2.30 4.25 15.87
N TYR A 75 2.97 5.22 16.47
CA TYR A 75 3.06 5.31 17.92
C TYR A 75 1.77 5.98 18.45
N GLY A 76 0.97 5.24 19.20
CA GLY A 76 -0.22 5.74 19.87
C GLY A 76 -1.33 4.69 19.99
N ASN A 77 -1.82 4.48 21.23
CA ASN A 77 -3.06 3.75 21.49
C ASN A 77 -4.23 4.69 21.15
N GLY A 78 -4.84 4.54 19.98
CA GLY A 78 -6.07 5.25 19.68
C GLY A 78 -6.07 6.08 18.39
N ARG A 79 -7.23 6.49 17.98
CA ARG A 79 -7.66 7.10 16.70
C ARG A 79 -6.96 8.40 16.23
N LYS A 80 -5.90 8.85 16.89
CA LYS A 80 -5.08 9.99 16.46
C LYS A 80 -3.63 9.54 16.31
N THR A 81 -3.16 9.47 15.07
CA THR A 81 -1.74 9.29 14.75
C THR A 81 -1.00 10.57 15.14
N SER A 82 -0.08 10.47 16.09
CA SER A 82 0.77 11.61 16.50
C SER A 82 1.81 12.00 15.43
N GLY A 83 1.78 11.36 14.25
CA GLY A 83 2.79 11.52 13.21
C GLY A 83 4.14 10.84 13.51
N ILE A 84 4.34 10.35 14.73
CA ILE A 84 5.55 9.61 15.08
C ILE A 84 5.40 8.16 14.63
N VAL A 85 6.25 7.76 13.70
CA VAL A 85 6.28 6.43 13.10
C VAL A 85 7.51 5.71 13.62
N ARG A 86 7.34 4.47 14.08
CA ARG A 86 8.43 3.57 14.45
C ARG A 86 8.63 2.55 13.33
N ILE A 87 9.84 2.43 12.83
CA ILE A 87 10.22 1.34 11.95
C ILE A 87 10.39 0.09 12.81
N ALA A 88 9.49 -0.89 12.66
CA ALA A 88 9.52 -2.15 13.38
C ALA A 88 10.40 -3.19 12.67
N LYS A 89 10.40 -3.19 11.32
CA LYS A 89 11.37 -3.89 10.47
C LYS A 89 11.85 -2.91 9.41
N ASP A 90 13.15 -2.73 9.32
CA ASP A 90 13.78 -1.98 8.23
C ASP A 90 14.03 -2.89 7.03
N MET A 91 14.27 -2.31 5.86
CA MET A 91 14.71 -3.05 4.69
C MET A 91 16.12 -3.60 4.90
N ASP A 92 16.42 -4.70 4.22
CA ASP A 92 17.72 -5.35 4.30
C ASP A 92 18.71 -4.77 3.25
N ALA A 93 18.17 -4.23 2.14
CA ALA A 93 18.96 -3.70 1.04
C ALA A 93 19.57 -2.31 1.35
N ASP A 94 20.81 -2.08 0.93
CA ASP A 94 21.37 -0.73 0.83
C ASP A 94 20.80 -0.03 -0.40
N ILE A 95 20.09 1.07 -0.18
CA ILE A 95 19.43 1.85 -1.24
C ILE A 95 20.26 3.00 -1.77
N THR A 96 21.50 3.19 -1.29
CA THR A 96 22.38 4.28 -1.74
C THR A 96 22.61 4.19 -3.25
N GLY A 97 22.21 5.23 -3.99
CA GLY A 97 22.32 5.28 -5.45
C GLY A 97 21.39 4.34 -6.22
N ARG A 98 20.46 3.65 -5.55
CA ARG A 98 19.49 2.74 -6.16
C ARG A 98 18.16 3.44 -6.44
N HIS A 99 17.42 2.93 -7.42
CA HIS A 99 16.03 3.32 -7.62
C HIS A 99 15.14 2.55 -6.65
N VAL A 100 14.27 3.25 -5.90
CA VAL A 100 13.38 2.66 -4.89
C VAL A 100 11.94 2.99 -5.21
N LEU A 101 11.08 1.98 -5.20
CA LEU A 101 9.63 2.10 -5.32
C LEU A 101 8.97 1.56 -4.05
N ILE A 102 8.39 2.46 -3.25
CA ILE A 102 7.54 2.09 -2.12
C ILE A 102 6.20 1.60 -2.67
N VAL A 103 5.75 0.44 -2.20
CA VAL A 103 4.43 -0.13 -2.55
C VAL A 103 3.56 -0.14 -1.31
N GLU A 104 2.43 0.58 -1.38
CA GLU A 104 1.50 0.80 -0.28
C GLU A 104 0.06 0.43 -0.69
N ASP A 105 -0.72 -0.08 0.25
CA ASP A 105 -2.12 -0.44 0.03
C ASP A 105 -3.02 0.81 -0.05
N ILE A 106 -2.85 1.74 0.88
CA ILE A 106 -3.70 2.94 0.95
C ILE A 106 -2.92 4.16 1.43
N MET A 107 -3.12 5.29 0.77
CA MET A 107 -2.67 6.60 1.22
C MET A 107 -3.86 7.40 1.76
N ASP A 108 -3.98 7.47 3.09
CA ASP A 108 -5.02 8.24 3.81
C ASP A 108 -4.51 9.65 4.12
N SER A 109 -4.12 9.96 5.36
CA SER A 109 -3.58 11.28 5.74
C SER A 109 -2.25 11.62 5.05
N GLY A 110 -1.49 10.61 4.62
CA GLY A 110 -0.17 10.74 4.04
C GLY A 110 0.97 10.90 5.05
N LEU A 111 0.67 11.13 6.33
CA LEU A 111 1.68 11.42 7.37
C LEU A 111 2.73 10.31 7.49
N THR A 112 2.30 9.05 7.48
CA THR A 112 3.19 7.89 7.57
C THR A 112 4.15 7.82 6.40
N LEU A 113 3.64 7.96 5.16
CA LEU A 113 4.48 7.92 3.96
C LEU A 113 5.39 9.14 3.83
N ASN A 114 4.92 10.32 4.24
CA ASN A 114 5.74 11.52 4.27
C ASN A 114 6.93 11.36 5.21
N TYR A 115 6.71 10.84 6.42
CA TYR A 115 7.79 10.53 7.37
C TYR A 115 8.74 9.48 6.80
N LEU A 116 8.21 8.38 6.27
CA LEU A 116 9.01 7.30 5.68
C LEU A 116 9.88 7.78 4.53
N THR A 117 9.30 8.53 3.59
CA THR A 117 10.05 9.06 2.43
C THR A 117 11.13 10.04 2.86
N THR A 118 10.92 10.82 3.92
CA THR A 118 11.95 11.71 4.48
C THR A 118 13.16 10.90 4.97
N ILE A 119 12.94 9.87 5.77
CA ILE A 119 14.04 9.00 6.28
C ILE A 119 14.76 8.28 5.12
N LEU A 120 14.00 7.76 4.15
CA LEU A 120 14.60 7.02 3.04
C LEU A 120 15.41 7.93 2.10
N ARG A 121 15.03 9.18 1.92
CA ARG A 121 15.80 10.17 1.15
C ARG A 121 17.16 10.47 1.80
N GLU A 122 17.28 10.43 3.13
CA GLU A 122 18.56 10.59 3.83
C GLU A 122 19.55 9.49 3.49
N ARG A 123 19.08 8.31 3.06
CA ARG A 123 19.91 7.20 2.58
C ARG A 123 20.38 7.37 1.12
N LYS A 124 20.11 8.52 0.50
CA LYS A 124 20.58 8.94 -0.83
C LYS A 124 20.27 7.95 -1.96
N PRO A 125 19.00 7.50 -2.13
CA PRO A 125 18.63 6.73 -3.31
C PRO A 125 18.76 7.58 -4.59
N ALA A 126 18.96 6.96 -5.74
CA ALA A 126 18.95 7.64 -7.03
C ALA A 126 17.56 8.19 -7.37
N SER A 127 16.50 7.48 -6.99
CA SER A 127 15.12 7.95 -6.99
C SER A 127 14.32 7.24 -5.91
N LEU A 128 13.30 7.92 -5.40
CA LEU A 128 12.33 7.37 -4.44
C LEU A 128 10.94 7.76 -4.92
N LYS A 129 10.12 6.77 -5.29
CA LYS A 129 8.76 6.92 -5.77
C LYS A 129 7.79 6.05 -4.97
N ILE A 130 6.49 6.34 -5.07
CA ILE A 130 5.41 5.65 -4.37
C ILE A 130 4.41 5.11 -5.38
N ALA A 131 4.15 3.80 -5.33
CA ALA A 131 3.01 3.15 -5.94
C ALA A 131 1.98 2.84 -4.84
N CYS A 132 0.81 3.44 -4.94
CA CYS A 132 -0.28 3.26 -3.98
C CYS A 132 -1.50 2.67 -4.69
N LEU A 133 -2.10 1.61 -4.11
CA LEU A 133 -3.29 1.02 -4.70
C LEU A 133 -4.51 1.92 -4.54
N LEU A 134 -4.73 2.44 -3.33
CA LEU A 134 -5.88 3.28 -3.00
C LEU A 134 -5.44 4.65 -2.49
N ASP A 135 -5.96 5.71 -3.06
CA ASP A 135 -5.67 7.08 -2.64
C ASP A 135 -6.95 7.78 -2.15
N LYS A 136 -6.85 8.45 -0.98
CA LYS A 136 -7.91 9.30 -0.40
C LYS A 136 -7.44 10.76 -0.32
N PRO A 137 -7.43 11.51 -1.42
CA PRO A 137 -6.90 12.88 -1.44
C PRO A 137 -7.61 13.81 -0.45
N SER A 138 -8.91 13.59 -0.20
CA SER A 138 -9.71 14.39 0.75
C SER A 138 -9.27 14.26 2.22
N ARG A 139 -8.46 13.24 2.53
CA ARG A 139 -7.92 12.98 3.87
C ARG A 139 -6.51 13.51 4.08
N ARG A 140 -5.90 14.07 3.03
CA ARG A 140 -4.49 14.46 3.04
C ARG A 140 -4.23 15.57 4.06
N GLU A 141 -3.23 15.36 4.92
CA GLU A 141 -2.78 16.31 5.97
C GLU A 141 -1.38 16.87 5.71
N CYS A 142 -0.70 16.43 4.64
CA CYS A 142 0.62 16.89 4.23
C CYS A 142 0.76 16.88 2.71
N ASP A 143 1.75 17.58 2.18
CA ASP A 143 1.99 17.68 0.73
C ASP A 143 2.72 16.43 0.21
N ILE A 144 1.97 15.36 0.02
CA ILE A 144 2.44 14.10 -0.56
C ILE A 144 1.37 13.52 -1.48
N THR A 145 1.79 13.06 -2.64
CA THR A 145 0.94 12.35 -3.61
C THR A 145 1.66 11.09 -4.08
N PRO A 146 0.94 10.01 -4.43
CA PRO A 146 1.57 8.85 -5.04
C PRO A 146 2.03 9.17 -6.46
N ASP A 147 3.19 8.65 -6.87
CA ASP A 147 3.67 8.75 -8.25
C ASP A 147 2.85 7.83 -9.18
N TYR A 148 2.39 6.71 -8.65
CA TYR A 148 1.52 5.75 -9.33
C TYR A 148 0.33 5.45 -8.42
N CYS A 149 -0.87 5.72 -8.92
CA CYS A 149 -2.12 5.52 -8.18
C CYS A 149 -3.00 4.48 -8.87
N GLY A 150 -3.45 3.49 -8.12
CA GLY A 150 -4.40 2.51 -8.61
C GLY A 150 -5.79 3.10 -8.75
N PHE A 151 -6.39 3.49 -7.64
CA PHE A 151 -7.75 4.04 -7.57
C PHE A 151 -7.83 5.20 -6.59
N VAL A 152 -8.49 6.27 -6.99
CA VAL A 152 -8.93 7.33 -6.07
C VAL A 152 -10.27 6.91 -5.48
N ILE A 153 -10.37 6.90 -4.14
CA ILE A 153 -11.56 6.46 -3.43
C ILE A 153 -12.10 7.53 -2.49
N PRO A 154 -13.41 7.50 -2.15
CA PRO A 154 -14.02 8.41 -1.18
C PRO A 154 -13.47 8.17 0.24
N ASN A 155 -13.77 9.13 1.14
CA ASN A 155 -13.42 9.01 2.56
C ASN A 155 -14.37 8.04 3.29
N GLU A 156 -14.23 6.76 2.97
CA GLU A 156 -15.00 5.66 3.54
C GLU A 156 -14.05 4.65 4.19
N PHE A 157 -14.53 3.89 5.19
CA PHE A 157 -13.71 2.82 5.76
C PHE A 157 -13.80 1.58 4.88
N VAL A 158 -12.65 1.12 4.40
CA VAL A 158 -12.55 0.02 3.42
C VAL A 158 -11.81 -1.17 3.99
N LEU A 159 -12.18 -2.37 3.54
CA LEU A 159 -11.66 -3.67 3.95
C LEU A 159 -11.36 -4.53 2.73
N GLY A 160 -10.47 -5.49 2.90
CA GLY A 160 -10.14 -6.48 1.87
C GLY A 160 -8.90 -6.14 1.06
N TYR A 161 -8.42 -7.11 0.32
CA TYR A 161 -7.22 -7.04 -0.50
C TYR A 161 -6.00 -6.47 0.25
N GLY A 162 -5.80 -6.97 1.48
CA GLY A 162 -4.74 -6.53 2.39
C GLY A 162 -5.19 -5.60 3.51
N LEU A 163 -6.22 -4.80 3.29
CA LEU A 163 -6.80 -3.90 4.29
C LEU A 163 -7.56 -4.68 5.37
N ASP A 164 -7.45 -4.23 6.62
CA ASP A 164 -8.03 -4.93 7.76
C ASP A 164 -8.90 -4.08 8.67
N TYR A 165 -9.66 -4.81 9.49
CA TYR A 165 -10.21 -4.34 10.75
C TYR A 165 -9.86 -5.34 11.84
N ASP A 166 -9.15 -4.90 12.86
CA ASP A 166 -8.69 -5.71 13.99
C ASP A 166 -7.93 -6.99 13.55
N GLY A 167 -7.13 -6.90 12.49
CA GLY A 167 -6.35 -8.01 11.93
C GLY A 167 -7.10 -8.94 10.98
N TYR A 168 -8.42 -8.79 10.83
CA TYR A 168 -9.27 -9.62 9.97
C TYR A 168 -9.56 -8.98 8.61
N TYR A 169 -10.18 -9.71 7.69
CA TYR A 169 -10.65 -9.29 6.36
C TYR A 169 -9.59 -9.08 5.28
N ARG A 170 -8.29 -9.12 5.59
CA ARG A 170 -7.23 -8.91 4.58
C ARG A 170 -7.30 -9.86 3.40
N ASN A 171 -7.86 -11.05 3.61
CA ASN A 171 -7.99 -12.14 2.63
C ASN A 171 -9.19 -12.03 1.69
N LEU A 172 -10.04 -11.01 1.80
CA LEU A 172 -11.09 -10.76 0.81
C LEU A 172 -10.44 -10.38 -0.53
N PRO A 173 -10.90 -10.96 -1.67
CA PRO A 173 -10.25 -10.73 -2.97
C PRO A 173 -10.62 -9.40 -3.63
N TYR A 174 -11.41 -8.57 -2.97
CA TYR A 174 -11.92 -7.27 -3.42
C TYR A 174 -11.76 -6.22 -2.33
N VAL A 175 -11.99 -4.95 -2.67
CA VAL A 175 -12.09 -3.86 -1.69
C VAL A 175 -13.56 -3.53 -1.47
N GLY A 176 -14.01 -3.66 -0.22
CA GLY A 176 -15.40 -3.40 0.17
C GLY A 176 -15.52 -2.28 1.20
N LEU A 177 -16.66 -1.59 1.20
CA LEU A 177 -17.03 -0.64 2.25
C LEU A 177 -17.49 -1.40 3.50
N SER A 178 -16.95 -1.01 4.65
CA SER A 178 -17.26 -1.63 5.94
C SER A 178 -18.61 -1.18 6.47
N LEU A 179 -19.40 -2.13 7.00
CA LEU A 179 -20.60 -1.85 7.83
C LEU A 179 -20.24 -1.61 9.31
N ILE A 180 -19.01 -1.92 9.73
CA ILE A 180 -18.61 -1.94 11.14
C ILE A 180 -18.37 -0.52 11.69
N HIS A 181 -18.28 0.47 10.83
CA HIS A 181 -17.96 1.86 11.16
C HIS A 181 -19.02 2.88 10.70
N ILE A 182 -20.26 2.44 10.54
CA ILE A 182 -21.41 3.33 10.34
C ILE A 182 -21.97 3.77 11.68
#